data_dda09699f4cca2ffb48b996303f97d09
#
_entry.id   dda09699f4cca2ffb48b996303f97d09
#
_cell.length_a   1.000
_cell.length_b   1.000
_cell.length_c   1.000
_cell.angle_alpha   90.00
_cell.angle_beta   90.00
_cell.angle_gamma   90.00
#
_symmetry.space_group_name_H-M   'P 1'
#
loop_
_entity.id
_entity.type
_entity.pdbx_description
1 polymer ?
#
loop_
_entity_poly.entity_id
_entity_poly.type
_entity_poly.pdbx_seq_one_letter_code
_entity_poly.pdbx_strand_id
1 'polypeptide(L)'
;GVEMEALTAASIAALTIYDMLKPHCEPHELIIQQCKLDLKKGGKSHFKRHLRQPVSAAVLVLSDTVAAGRKPDTAGRSVVETLTEAGFDPIHYQILPDEADQLKALVLELTQSYACIITVGGTGIGKRDITVDTLEPLLERELNGLMEAARAFGQKRTPYAAMSRGVAGFIDRSLVITL
;
A
#
# COMPACT_ATOMS: atom_id res chain seq x y z
N GLY A 1 4.35 -21.15 4.17
CA GLY A 1 4.76 -20.48 2.97
C GLY A 1 5.34 -21.44 1.96
N VAL A 2 5.45 -21.02 0.73
CA VAL A 2 5.91 -21.83 -0.42
C VAL A 2 7.27 -22.50 -0.18
N GLU A 3 8.17 -21.87 0.60
CA GLU A 3 9.46 -22.48 0.95
C GLU A 3 9.33 -23.75 1.78
N MET A 4 8.45 -23.71 2.77
CA MET A 4 8.23 -24.86 3.63
C MET A 4 7.62 -26.02 2.87
N GLU A 5 6.69 -25.73 1.97
CA GLU A 5 6.08 -26.71 1.08
C GLU A 5 7.11 -27.33 0.14
N ALA A 6 7.96 -26.51 -0.48
CA ALA A 6 9.01 -26.97 -1.39
C ALA A 6 10.07 -27.82 -0.68
N LEU A 7 10.54 -27.40 0.50
CA LEU A 7 11.51 -28.14 1.30
C LEU A 7 10.92 -29.44 1.83
N THR A 8 9.65 -29.44 2.25
CA THR A 8 8.95 -30.66 2.69
C THR A 8 8.81 -31.65 1.53
N ALA A 9 8.36 -31.19 0.36
CA ALA A 9 8.24 -32.05 -0.83
C ALA A 9 9.58 -32.65 -1.25
N ALA A 10 10.66 -31.85 -1.27
CA ALA A 10 12.00 -32.31 -1.59
C ALA A 10 12.51 -33.36 -0.56
N SER A 11 12.27 -33.13 0.72
CA SER A 11 12.66 -34.04 1.79
C SER A 11 11.91 -35.38 1.71
N ILE A 12 10.60 -35.34 1.46
CA ILE A 12 9.79 -36.56 1.29
C ILE A 12 10.23 -37.35 0.05
N ALA A 13 10.49 -36.66 -1.06
CA ALA A 13 11.01 -37.31 -2.28
C ALA A 13 12.35 -37.99 -2.04
N ALA A 14 13.30 -37.32 -1.35
CA ALA A 14 14.59 -37.87 -1.01
C ALA A 14 14.47 -39.09 -0.09
N LEU A 15 13.59 -39.05 0.93
CA LEU A 15 13.33 -40.18 1.83
C LEU A 15 12.67 -41.35 1.09
N THR A 16 11.78 -41.10 0.13
CA THR A 16 11.16 -42.13 -0.69
C THR A 16 12.21 -42.87 -1.55
N ILE A 17 13.09 -42.09 -2.21
CA ILE A 17 14.21 -42.66 -2.99
C ILE A 17 15.13 -43.49 -2.08
N TYR A 18 15.46 -42.96 -0.91
CA TYR A 18 16.26 -43.68 0.10
C TYR A 18 15.62 -45.01 0.46
N ASP A 19 14.31 -45.03 0.78
CA ASP A 19 13.58 -46.23 1.16
C ASP A 19 13.54 -47.27 0.02
N MET A 20 13.39 -46.83 -1.21
CA MET A 20 13.41 -47.74 -2.38
C MET A 20 14.80 -48.34 -2.65
N LEU A 21 15.87 -47.59 -2.37
CA LEU A 21 17.24 -48.05 -2.66
C LEU A 21 17.88 -48.84 -1.52
N LYS A 22 17.42 -48.69 -0.26
CA LYS A 22 18.02 -49.35 0.89
C LYS A 22 18.12 -50.88 0.79
N PRO A 23 17.25 -51.60 0.05
CA PRO A 23 17.42 -53.07 -0.11
C PRO A 23 18.59 -53.43 -1.03
N HIS A 24 19.12 -52.46 -1.76
CA HIS A 24 20.15 -52.67 -2.79
C HIS A 24 21.52 -52.09 -2.41
N CYS A 25 21.62 -51.40 -1.26
CA CYS A 25 22.83 -50.72 -0.81
C CYS A 25 23.05 -50.99 0.69
N GLU A 26 24.30 -50.93 1.13
CA GLU A 26 24.58 -50.87 2.56
C GLU A 26 24.13 -49.52 3.16
N PRO A 27 23.66 -49.50 4.43
CA PRO A 27 23.09 -48.29 5.02
C PRO A 27 24.02 -47.07 5.04
N HIS A 28 25.30 -47.27 5.06
CA HIS A 28 26.32 -46.21 5.05
C HIS A 28 26.65 -45.67 3.63
N GLU A 29 26.17 -46.34 2.57
CA GLU A 29 26.39 -45.91 1.19
C GLU A 29 25.30 -44.92 0.72
N LEU A 30 24.14 -44.89 1.41
CA LEU A 30 23.03 -44.00 1.10
C LEU A 30 23.05 -42.80 2.03
N ILE A 31 23.32 -41.62 1.47
CA ILE A 31 23.40 -40.38 2.23
C ILE A 31 22.54 -39.31 1.59
N ILE A 32 21.63 -38.72 2.35
CA ILE A 32 20.96 -37.47 1.98
C ILE A 32 21.85 -36.33 2.47
N GLN A 33 22.66 -35.76 1.57
CA GLN A 33 23.67 -34.79 1.97
C GLN A 33 23.08 -33.41 2.29
N GLN A 34 22.12 -32.94 1.51
CA GLN A 34 21.62 -31.60 1.66
C GLN A 34 20.21 -31.44 1.05
N CYS A 35 19.32 -30.78 1.82
CA CYS A 35 18.10 -30.19 1.30
C CYS A 35 18.14 -28.70 1.59
N LYS A 36 18.18 -27.87 0.54
CA LYS A 36 18.27 -26.42 0.67
C LYS A 36 17.34 -25.70 -0.30
N LEU A 37 16.92 -24.50 0.06
CA LEU A 37 16.26 -23.60 -0.86
C LEU A 37 17.32 -22.95 -1.78
N ASP A 38 17.23 -23.25 -3.06
CA ASP A 38 18.17 -22.72 -4.04
C ASP A 38 17.77 -21.31 -4.52
N LEU A 39 16.51 -21.13 -4.83
CA LEU A 39 15.97 -19.87 -5.33
C LEU A 39 14.53 -19.65 -4.87
N LYS A 40 14.24 -18.45 -4.39
CA LYS A 40 12.88 -17.97 -4.16
C LYS A 40 12.62 -16.71 -4.96
N LYS A 41 11.57 -16.71 -5.78
CA LYS A 41 11.04 -15.52 -6.47
C LYS A 41 9.64 -15.21 -5.94
N GLY A 42 9.39 -13.92 -5.60
CA GLY A 42 8.10 -13.48 -5.04
C GLY A 42 8.02 -13.59 -3.52
N GLY A 43 6.83 -13.34 -2.96
CA GLY A 43 6.55 -13.27 -1.53
C GLY A 43 6.72 -11.86 -0.94
N LYS A 44 6.28 -11.68 0.32
CA LYS A 44 6.22 -10.38 1.01
C LYS A 44 7.56 -9.62 1.01
N SER A 45 8.69 -10.31 1.15
CA SER A 45 10.02 -9.68 1.15
C SER A 45 10.47 -9.23 -0.25
N HIS A 46 9.90 -9.79 -1.30
CA HIS A 46 10.23 -9.40 -2.66
C HIS A 46 9.51 -8.12 -3.09
N PHE A 47 8.34 -7.84 -2.49
CA PHE A 47 7.56 -6.63 -2.72
C PHE A 47 7.97 -5.45 -1.81
N LYS A 48 8.84 -5.64 -0.83
CA LYS A 48 9.49 -4.56 -0.09
C LYS A 48 10.58 -3.93 -0.95
N ARG A 49 10.22 -3.36 -2.09
CA ARG A 49 11.17 -2.62 -2.92
C ARG A 49 10.91 -1.13 -2.78
N HIS A 50 11.99 -0.40 -2.51
CA HIS A 50 12.04 1.02 -2.81
C HIS A 50 11.71 1.23 -4.29
N LEU A 51 11.09 2.34 -4.60
CA LEU A 51 10.85 2.73 -5.97
C LEU A 51 12.16 2.68 -6.75
N ARG A 52 12.13 2.15 -7.96
CA ARG A 52 13.34 2.07 -8.82
C ARG A 52 13.84 3.45 -9.24
N GLN A 53 12.92 4.40 -9.31
CA GLN A 53 13.16 5.82 -9.57
C GLN A 53 12.25 6.61 -8.64
N PRO A 54 12.66 7.82 -8.22
CA PRO A 54 11.79 8.69 -7.46
C PRO A 54 10.48 8.94 -8.21
N VAL A 55 9.37 8.92 -7.47
CA VAL A 55 8.03 9.20 -7.98
C VAL A 55 7.52 10.44 -7.27
N SER A 56 7.06 11.43 -8.02
CA SER A 56 6.54 12.66 -7.44
C SER A 56 5.19 12.40 -6.74
N ALA A 57 5.00 12.99 -5.56
CA ALA A 57 3.75 12.89 -4.82
C ALA A 57 3.27 14.24 -4.30
N ALA A 58 1.96 14.36 -4.09
CA ALA A 58 1.35 15.46 -3.37
C ALA A 58 0.52 14.93 -2.21
N VAL A 59 0.63 15.58 -1.05
CA VAL A 59 -0.15 15.29 0.15
C VAL A 59 -0.98 16.52 0.48
N LEU A 60 -2.30 16.37 0.44
CA LEU A 60 -3.26 17.44 0.72
C LEU A 60 -4.02 17.11 2.00
N VAL A 61 -3.96 17.97 2.98
CA VAL A 61 -4.67 17.79 4.26
C VAL A 61 -5.95 18.63 4.24
N LEU A 62 -7.09 17.98 4.38
CA LEU A 62 -8.42 18.61 4.42
C LEU A 62 -8.84 18.74 5.88
N SER A 63 -8.79 19.94 6.42
CA SER A 63 -9.22 20.22 7.79
C SER A 63 -9.36 21.70 8.09
N ASP A 64 -10.56 22.16 8.38
CA ASP A 64 -10.82 23.54 8.82
C ASP A 64 -10.03 23.92 10.08
N THR A 65 -9.85 22.99 11.00
CA THR A 65 -9.17 23.27 12.28
C THR A 65 -7.66 23.41 12.11
N VAL A 66 -7.08 22.61 11.22
CA VAL A 66 -5.65 22.68 10.90
C VAL A 66 -5.37 23.88 9.99
N ALA A 67 -6.20 24.14 9.00
CA ALA A 67 -6.09 25.29 8.12
C ALA A 67 -6.17 26.62 8.88
N ALA A 68 -6.99 26.68 9.92
CA ALA A 68 -7.09 27.85 10.81
C ALA A 68 -5.96 27.92 11.87
N GLY A 69 -4.98 27.03 11.86
CA GLY A 69 -3.87 27.00 12.81
C GLY A 69 -4.25 26.62 14.25
N ARG A 70 -5.47 26.12 14.47
CA ARG A 70 -5.99 25.76 15.81
C ARG A 70 -5.49 24.39 16.31
N LYS A 71 -5.00 23.55 15.40
CA LYS A 71 -4.45 22.23 15.70
C LYS A 71 -3.27 21.94 14.76
N PRO A 72 -2.17 21.34 15.25
CA PRO A 72 -1.10 20.89 14.37
C PRO A 72 -1.56 19.71 13.51
N ASP A 73 -1.08 19.65 12.26
CA ASP A 73 -1.26 18.46 11.43
C ASP A 73 -0.27 17.38 11.84
N THR A 74 -0.78 16.26 12.29
CA THR A 74 0.02 15.05 12.58
C THR A 74 -0.17 13.97 11.51
N ALA A 75 -1.36 13.87 10.94
CA ALA A 75 -1.70 12.82 10.00
C ALA A 75 -1.02 13.03 8.64
N GLY A 76 -1.14 14.22 8.05
CA GLY A 76 -0.50 14.52 6.77
C GLY A 76 1.03 14.47 6.86
N ARG A 77 1.61 14.95 7.96
CA ARG A 77 3.07 14.83 8.19
C ARG A 77 3.54 13.39 8.27
N SER A 78 2.79 12.51 8.94
CA SER A 78 3.10 11.07 8.98
C SER A 78 3.02 10.42 7.60
N VAL A 79 2.08 10.86 6.75
CA VAL A 79 2.01 10.40 5.35
C VAL A 79 3.24 10.88 4.57
N VAL A 80 3.65 12.15 4.71
CA VAL A 80 4.86 12.69 4.05
C VAL A 80 6.10 11.91 4.47
N GLU A 81 6.29 11.65 5.76
CA GLU A 81 7.42 10.86 6.29
C GLU A 81 7.43 9.45 5.67
N THR A 82 6.28 8.78 5.68
CA THR A 82 6.14 7.43 5.09
C THR A 82 6.47 7.39 3.60
N LEU A 83 6.01 8.39 2.84
CA LEU A 83 6.29 8.51 1.41
C LEU A 83 7.78 8.77 1.16
N THR A 84 8.40 9.65 1.95
CA THR A 84 9.84 9.94 1.86
C THR A 84 10.67 8.68 2.12
N GLU A 85 10.34 7.92 3.15
CA GLU A 85 10.99 6.63 3.45
C GLU A 85 10.78 5.59 2.33
N ALA A 86 9.66 5.65 1.63
CA ALA A 86 9.36 4.79 0.48
C ALA A 86 10.08 5.22 -0.81
N GLY A 87 10.72 6.39 -0.83
CA GLY A 87 11.49 6.91 -1.97
C GLY A 87 10.68 7.80 -2.92
N PHE A 88 9.57 8.41 -2.46
CA PHE A 88 8.88 9.44 -3.23
C PHE A 88 9.63 10.76 -3.13
N ASP A 89 9.85 11.41 -4.27
CA ASP A 89 10.51 12.71 -4.39
C ASP A 89 10.27 13.32 -5.81
N PRO A 90 9.88 14.60 -5.94
CA PRO A 90 9.55 15.55 -4.86
C PRO A 90 8.19 15.27 -4.21
N ILE A 91 8.00 15.76 -2.97
CA ILE A 91 6.72 15.72 -2.28
C ILE A 91 6.20 17.14 -2.07
N HIS A 92 5.04 17.45 -2.66
CA HIS A 92 4.25 18.65 -2.37
C HIS A 92 3.40 18.39 -1.12
N TYR A 93 3.34 19.34 -0.20
CA TYR A 93 2.49 19.26 0.99
C TYR A 93 1.71 20.55 1.18
N GLN A 94 0.39 20.44 1.30
CA GLN A 94 -0.49 21.59 1.49
C GLN A 94 -1.67 21.25 2.38
N ILE A 95 -2.06 22.23 3.20
CA ILE A 95 -3.27 22.16 4.05
C ILE A 95 -4.34 23.02 3.41
N LEU A 96 -5.57 22.49 3.35
CA LEU A 96 -6.74 23.16 2.80
C LEU A 96 -7.89 23.15 3.82
N PRO A 97 -8.76 24.15 3.79
CA PRO A 97 -10.07 24.05 4.45
C PRO A 97 -10.93 23.00 3.73
N ASP A 98 -11.99 22.55 4.40
CA ASP A 98 -12.94 21.59 3.84
C ASP A 98 -13.88 22.27 2.81
N GLU A 99 -13.29 22.71 1.66
CA GLU A 99 -13.96 23.44 0.57
C GLU A 99 -13.79 22.69 -0.77
N ALA A 100 -14.92 22.24 -1.34
CA ALA A 100 -14.93 21.37 -2.52
C ALA A 100 -14.30 21.99 -3.76
N ASP A 101 -14.61 23.27 -4.04
CA ASP A 101 -14.08 23.94 -5.25
C ASP A 101 -12.57 24.13 -5.19
N GLN A 102 -12.02 24.47 -4.01
CA GLN A 102 -10.59 24.60 -3.80
C GLN A 102 -9.88 23.26 -3.96
N LEU A 103 -10.42 22.21 -3.34
CA LEU A 103 -9.89 20.86 -3.46
C LEU A 103 -9.86 20.40 -4.92
N LYS A 104 -11.00 20.53 -5.61
CA LYS A 104 -11.12 20.13 -7.03
C LYS A 104 -10.14 20.84 -7.91
N ALA A 105 -10.05 22.17 -7.81
CA ALA A 105 -9.15 22.98 -8.63
C ALA A 105 -7.69 22.58 -8.41
N LEU A 106 -7.27 22.45 -7.14
CA LEU A 106 -5.90 22.08 -6.80
C LEU A 106 -5.54 20.65 -7.24
N VAL A 107 -6.44 19.67 -7.05
CA VAL A 107 -6.18 18.30 -7.49
C VAL A 107 -5.98 18.25 -9.01
N LEU A 108 -6.85 18.90 -9.80
CA LEU A 108 -6.72 18.96 -11.26
C LEU A 108 -5.42 19.66 -11.71
N GLU A 109 -4.97 20.69 -11.01
CA GLU A 109 -3.67 21.32 -11.25
C GLU A 109 -2.51 20.34 -10.96
N LEU A 110 -2.56 19.69 -9.80
CA LEU A 110 -1.48 18.80 -9.38
C LEU A 110 -1.37 17.53 -10.23
N THR A 111 -2.44 17.05 -10.87
CA THR A 111 -2.37 15.91 -11.80
C THR A 111 -1.43 16.16 -12.99
N GLN A 112 -1.17 17.40 -13.31
CA GLN A 112 -0.24 17.77 -14.41
C GLN A 112 1.24 17.54 -14.03
N SER A 113 1.56 17.43 -12.73
CA SER A 113 2.95 17.44 -12.26
C SER A 113 3.29 16.28 -11.30
N TYR A 114 2.29 15.70 -10.65
CA TYR A 114 2.50 14.67 -9.63
C TYR A 114 1.87 13.35 -10.04
N ALA A 115 2.65 12.28 -9.94
CA ALA A 115 2.20 10.94 -10.28
C ALA A 115 1.29 10.29 -9.21
N CYS A 116 1.37 10.77 -7.97
CA CYS A 116 0.56 10.29 -6.85
C CYS A 116 0.04 11.48 -6.03
N ILE A 117 -1.27 11.53 -5.78
CA ILE A 117 -1.91 12.54 -4.95
C ILE A 117 -2.64 11.83 -3.81
N ILE A 118 -2.30 12.16 -2.58
CA ILE A 118 -2.93 11.60 -1.38
C ILE A 118 -3.64 12.72 -0.65
N THR A 119 -4.95 12.60 -0.46
CA THR A 119 -5.70 13.49 0.42
C THR A 119 -5.90 12.85 1.78
N VAL A 120 -5.81 13.63 2.83
CA VAL A 120 -5.92 13.18 4.23
C VAL A 120 -7.02 14.00 4.91
N GLY A 121 -8.10 13.34 5.29
CA GLY A 121 -9.26 13.94 5.93
C GLY A 121 -10.47 14.13 5.01
N GLY A 122 -11.63 14.43 5.61
CA GLY A 122 -12.89 14.64 4.90
C GLY A 122 -13.46 13.39 4.21
N THR A 123 -13.13 12.18 4.69
CA THR A 123 -13.60 10.90 4.11
C THR A 123 -14.68 10.22 4.95
N GLY A 124 -15.18 10.83 5.99
CA GLY A 124 -16.23 10.31 6.86
C GLY A 124 -17.63 10.51 6.30
N ILE A 125 -18.62 10.49 7.21
CA ILE A 125 -20.06 10.58 6.90
C ILE A 125 -20.67 11.93 7.32
N GLY A 126 -19.86 12.85 7.83
CA GLY A 126 -20.30 14.16 8.25
C GLY A 126 -20.58 15.10 7.07
N LYS A 127 -21.38 16.14 7.29
CA LYS A 127 -21.69 17.14 6.25
C LYS A 127 -20.49 17.93 5.74
N ARG A 128 -19.38 17.95 6.51
CA ARG A 128 -18.11 18.61 6.15
C ARG A 128 -17.11 17.65 5.52
N ASP A 129 -17.44 16.35 5.46
CA ASP A 129 -16.60 15.33 4.83
C ASP A 129 -16.83 15.35 3.32
N ILE A 130 -16.25 16.34 2.64
CA ILE A 130 -16.51 16.66 1.23
C ILE A 130 -15.51 15.97 0.27
N THR A 131 -14.44 15.39 0.79
CA THR A 131 -13.32 14.92 -0.04
C THR A 131 -13.75 13.87 -1.05
N VAL A 132 -14.51 12.86 -0.61
CA VAL A 132 -14.98 11.77 -1.47
C VAL A 132 -15.97 12.28 -2.50
N ASP A 133 -16.99 13.03 -2.07
CA ASP A 133 -18.04 13.54 -2.95
C ASP A 133 -17.47 14.50 -4.04
N THR A 134 -16.31 15.11 -3.74
CA THR A 134 -15.61 16.00 -4.69
C THR A 134 -14.74 15.23 -5.69
N LEU A 135 -14.02 14.20 -5.24
CA LEU A 135 -12.98 13.56 -6.03
C LEU A 135 -13.45 12.29 -6.76
N GLU A 136 -14.37 11.51 -6.16
CA GLU A 136 -14.92 10.31 -6.80
C GLU A 136 -15.46 10.55 -8.20
N PRO A 137 -16.25 11.62 -8.48
CA PRO A 137 -16.74 11.91 -9.83
C PRO A 137 -15.65 12.24 -10.86
N LEU A 138 -14.42 12.53 -10.41
CA LEU A 138 -13.29 12.84 -11.27
C LEU A 138 -12.47 11.59 -11.64
N LEU A 139 -12.68 10.49 -10.94
CA LEU A 139 -11.92 9.26 -11.18
C LEU A 139 -12.37 8.60 -12.49
N GLU A 140 -11.44 8.42 -13.40
CA GLU A 140 -11.68 7.71 -14.67
C GLU A 140 -11.69 6.18 -14.48
N ARG A 141 -10.90 5.71 -13.54
CA ARG A 141 -10.74 4.29 -13.20
C ARG A 141 -10.54 4.15 -11.70
N GLU A 142 -11.45 3.44 -11.06
CA GLU A 142 -11.40 3.16 -9.62
C GLU A 142 -10.54 1.94 -9.30
N LEU A 143 -9.86 2.01 -8.16
CA LEU A 143 -9.04 0.95 -7.60
C LEU A 143 -9.58 0.51 -6.23
N ASN A 144 -10.79 -0.07 -6.22
CA ASN A 144 -11.53 -0.43 -5.01
C ASN A 144 -10.73 -1.34 -4.08
N GLY A 145 -9.94 -2.28 -4.63
CA GLY A 145 -9.09 -3.17 -3.84
C GLY A 145 -8.06 -2.47 -2.98
N LEU A 146 -7.57 -1.28 -3.36
CA LEU A 146 -6.67 -0.48 -2.51
C LEU A 146 -7.40 0.00 -1.25
N MET A 147 -8.61 0.50 -1.40
CA MET A 147 -9.40 1.01 -0.29
C MET A 147 -9.96 -0.10 0.60
N GLU A 148 -10.28 -1.25 0.04
CA GLU A 148 -10.62 -2.46 0.81
C GLU A 148 -9.45 -2.88 1.71
N ALA A 149 -8.25 -2.94 1.16
CA ALA A 149 -7.04 -3.25 1.92
C ALA A 149 -6.74 -2.22 3.01
N ALA A 150 -6.91 -0.92 2.71
CA ALA A 150 -6.71 0.17 3.67
C ALA A 150 -7.73 0.08 4.82
N ARG A 151 -9.02 -0.10 4.52
CA ARG A 151 -10.08 -0.29 5.52
C ARG A 151 -9.84 -1.53 6.37
N ALA A 152 -9.51 -2.66 5.77
CA ALA A 152 -9.22 -3.91 6.48
C ALA A 152 -8.02 -3.78 7.42
N PHE A 153 -6.99 -3.03 7.01
CA PHE A 153 -5.84 -2.71 7.86
C PHE A 153 -6.24 -1.78 9.02
N GLY A 154 -7.01 -0.73 8.72
CA GLY A 154 -7.49 0.24 9.70
C GLY A 154 -8.37 -0.38 10.78
N GLN A 155 -9.24 -1.33 10.43
CA GLN A 155 -10.14 -2.02 11.37
C GLN A 155 -9.41 -2.80 12.46
N LYS A 156 -8.16 -3.20 12.24
CA LYS A 156 -7.32 -3.81 13.28
C LYS A 156 -6.94 -2.84 14.39
N ARG A 157 -7.07 -1.54 14.14
CA ARG A 157 -6.70 -0.45 15.06
C ARG A 157 -7.91 0.27 15.62
N THR A 158 -8.95 0.44 14.81
CA THR A 158 -10.19 1.11 15.19
C THR A 158 -11.37 0.59 14.37
N PRO A 159 -12.52 0.28 15.00
CA PRO A 159 -13.72 -0.15 14.27
C PRO A 159 -14.27 0.95 13.35
N TYR A 160 -13.99 2.22 13.63
CA TYR A 160 -14.43 3.35 12.81
C TYR A 160 -13.83 3.39 11.41
N ALA A 161 -12.72 2.69 11.16
CA ALA A 161 -12.15 2.57 9.82
C ALA A 161 -13.13 1.97 8.79
N ALA A 162 -14.10 1.16 9.24
CA ALA A 162 -15.17 0.65 8.40
C ALA A 162 -16.09 1.73 7.83
N MET A 163 -16.16 2.90 8.46
CA MET A 163 -17.03 4.01 8.08
C MET A 163 -16.36 4.98 7.10
N SER A 164 -15.08 4.78 6.80
CA SER A 164 -14.37 5.58 5.79
C SER A 164 -14.94 5.31 4.40
N ARG A 165 -15.39 6.35 3.71
CA ARG A 165 -15.82 6.34 2.31
C ARG A 165 -14.65 6.51 1.33
N GLY A 166 -13.41 6.58 1.83
CA GLY A 166 -12.24 6.83 1.01
C GLY A 166 -12.24 6.04 -0.30
N VAL A 167 -11.80 6.69 -1.36
CA VAL A 167 -11.69 6.16 -2.73
C VAL A 167 -10.26 6.23 -3.24
N ALA A 168 -9.94 5.39 -4.20
CA ALA A 168 -8.68 5.43 -4.92
C ALA A 168 -8.91 5.15 -6.40
N GLY A 169 -8.18 5.85 -7.27
CA GLY A 169 -8.31 5.69 -8.69
C GLY A 169 -7.38 6.61 -9.46
N PHE A 170 -7.57 6.69 -10.77
CA PHE A 170 -6.79 7.53 -11.64
C PHE A 170 -7.58 8.74 -12.11
N ILE A 171 -6.94 9.89 -12.08
CA ILE A 171 -7.33 11.10 -12.82
C ILE A 171 -6.17 11.36 -13.79
N ASP A 172 -6.40 11.30 -15.09
CA ASP A 172 -5.35 11.30 -16.11
C ASP A 172 -4.28 10.20 -15.81
N ARG A 173 -3.06 10.63 -15.53
CA ARG A 173 -1.93 9.76 -15.20
C ARG A 173 -1.62 9.68 -13.72
N SER A 174 -2.32 10.42 -12.90
CA SER A 174 -2.08 10.51 -11.45
C SER A 174 -2.93 9.52 -10.68
N LEU A 175 -2.29 8.75 -9.82
CA LEU A 175 -2.98 7.96 -8.82
C LEU A 175 -3.47 8.87 -7.71
N VAL A 176 -4.77 8.94 -7.49
CA VAL A 176 -5.40 9.71 -6.41
C VAL A 176 -5.92 8.76 -5.36
N ILE A 177 -5.59 9.01 -4.09
CA ILE A 177 -6.01 8.20 -2.94
C ILE A 177 -6.56 9.13 -1.87
N THR A 178 -7.73 8.85 -1.34
CA THR A 178 -8.35 9.60 -0.24
C THR A 178 -8.34 8.77 1.05
N LEU A 179 -7.73 9.30 2.11
CA LEU A 179 -7.53 8.64 3.41
C LEU A 179 -8.30 9.31 4.53
#